data_f3d0a26169a3f7550992cbde0fd5814f
#
_entry.id   f3d0a26169a3f7550992cbde0fd5814f
#
_cell.length_a   1.000
_cell.length_b   1.000
_cell.length_c   1.000
_cell.angle_alpha   90.00
_cell.angle_beta   90.00
_cell.angle_gamma   90.00
#
_symmetry.space_group_name_H-M   'P 1'
#
loop_
_entity.id
_entity.type
_entity.pdbx_description
1 polymer ?
#
loop_
_entity_poly.entity_id
_entity_poly.type
_entity_poly.pdbx_seq_one_letter_code
_entity_poly.pdbx_strand_id
1 'polypeptide(L)'
;MSAISLKMLHSDSWEQFKIQDIASIGRGRVISSVEISQQENPLYPVYSSQTSNDGIMGYLDDFMFEGEYISWTTDGANAGTVFYRNGKFNCTNVCGLLKLKKGFDAHFVSLVLAEATRMYVSTNLGIVI
;
A
#
# COMPACT_ATOMS: atom_id res chain seq x y z
N MET A 1 -1.05 3.29 -17.01
CA MET A 1 -0.81 3.61 -15.60
C MET A 1 0.29 4.64 -15.52
N SER A 2 0.01 5.73 -14.92
CA SER A 2 1.07 6.66 -14.66
C SER A 2 1.79 6.24 -13.38
N ALA A 3 3.05 6.55 -13.30
CA ALA A 3 3.86 6.21 -12.16
C ALA A 3 4.32 7.47 -11.47
N ILE A 4 4.38 7.41 -10.16
CA ILE A 4 5.08 8.42 -9.38
C ILE A 4 6.56 8.14 -9.57
N SER A 5 7.30 9.18 -9.94
CA SER A 5 8.75 9.07 -10.00
C SER A 5 9.32 9.31 -8.61
N LEU A 6 10.16 8.39 -8.17
CA LEU A 6 10.90 8.57 -6.92
C LEU A 6 12.22 9.26 -7.25
N LYS A 7 12.47 10.33 -6.52
CA LYS A 7 13.77 10.99 -6.55
C LYS A 7 14.50 10.65 -5.28
N MET A 8 15.59 9.92 -5.43
CA MET A 8 16.46 9.60 -4.30
C MET A 8 17.51 10.69 -4.20
N LEU A 9 17.58 11.28 -3.03
CA LEU A 9 18.50 12.37 -2.76
C LEU A 9 19.82 11.82 -2.27
N HIS A 10 20.84 11.97 -3.08
CA HIS A 10 22.21 11.73 -2.66
C HIS A 10 22.96 13.04 -2.70
N SER A 11 24.07 13.14 -1.95
CA SER A 11 24.83 14.37 -1.82
C SER A 11 25.22 15.00 -3.16
N ASP A 12 25.51 14.19 -4.16
CA ASP A 12 26.06 14.68 -5.42
C ASP A 12 25.31 14.22 -6.66
N SER A 13 24.20 13.44 -6.48
CA SER A 13 23.46 12.93 -7.63
C SER A 13 22.01 12.66 -7.26
N TRP A 14 21.16 12.87 -8.24
CA TRP A 14 19.76 12.50 -8.15
C TRP A 14 19.50 11.35 -9.08
N GLU A 15 18.98 10.27 -8.53
CA GLU A 15 18.48 9.17 -9.33
C GLU A 15 16.96 9.19 -9.32
N GLN A 16 16.38 8.98 -10.48
CA GLN A 16 14.93 8.95 -10.63
C GLN A 16 14.49 7.56 -11.06
N PHE A 17 13.58 6.99 -10.29
CA PHE A 17 13.02 5.68 -10.58
C PHE A 17 11.52 5.79 -10.75
N LYS A 18 10.97 5.06 -11.69
CA LYS A 18 9.53 4.83 -11.76
C LYS A 18 9.18 3.72 -10.78
N ILE A 19 8.01 3.79 -10.18
CA ILE A 19 7.55 2.77 -9.23
C ILE A 19 7.63 1.38 -9.87
N GLN A 20 7.21 1.25 -11.11
CA GLN A 20 7.24 -0.03 -11.81
C GLN A 20 8.64 -0.59 -12.06
N ASP A 21 9.66 0.24 -11.94
CA ASP A 21 11.06 -0.21 -12.09
C ASP A 21 11.59 -0.85 -10.81
N ILE A 22 11.02 -0.51 -9.66
CA ILE A 22 11.52 -0.96 -8.37
C ILE A 22 10.55 -1.89 -7.64
N ALA A 23 9.34 -2.04 -8.13
CA ALA A 23 8.31 -2.81 -7.44
C ALA A 23 7.35 -3.50 -8.40
N SER A 24 6.75 -4.59 -7.92
CA SER A 24 5.58 -5.20 -8.55
C SER A 24 4.35 -4.57 -7.95
N ILE A 25 3.38 -4.22 -8.79
CA ILE A 25 2.15 -3.54 -8.38
C ILE A 25 1.00 -4.53 -8.46
N GLY A 26 0.19 -4.58 -7.41
CA GLY A 26 -0.97 -5.46 -7.36
C GLY A 26 -2.10 -4.89 -6.51
N ARG A 27 -3.15 -5.68 -6.38
CA ARG A 27 -4.31 -5.35 -5.56
C ARG A 27 -4.78 -6.60 -4.85
N GLY A 28 -5.61 -6.42 -3.83
CA GLY A 28 -6.31 -7.51 -3.19
C GLY A 28 -7.56 -7.92 -3.97
N ARG A 29 -8.47 -8.61 -3.29
CA ARG A 29 -9.76 -9.05 -3.83
C ARG A 29 -10.92 -8.44 -3.07
N VAL A 30 -12.11 -8.54 -3.60
CA VAL A 30 -13.30 -8.12 -2.87
C VAL A 30 -13.49 -9.01 -1.65
N ILE A 31 -13.55 -8.40 -0.46
CA ILE A 31 -13.81 -9.08 0.79
C ILE A 31 -14.94 -8.33 1.49
N SER A 32 -16.04 -9.03 1.73
CA SER A 32 -17.23 -8.43 2.33
C SER A 32 -17.21 -8.53 3.85
N SER A 33 -17.99 -7.67 4.49
CA SER A 33 -18.19 -7.78 5.94
C SER A 33 -18.87 -9.08 6.32
N VAL A 34 -19.69 -9.64 5.44
CA VAL A 34 -20.32 -10.94 5.66
C VAL A 34 -19.28 -12.05 5.70
N GLU A 35 -18.36 -12.05 4.76
CA GLU A 35 -17.27 -13.02 4.76
C GLU A 35 -16.46 -12.94 6.05
N ILE A 36 -16.13 -11.74 6.50
CA ILE A 36 -15.38 -11.53 7.74
C ILE A 36 -16.16 -12.07 8.93
N SER A 37 -17.47 -11.85 8.98
CA SER A 37 -18.32 -12.31 10.09
C SER A 37 -18.45 -13.82 10.17
N GLN A 38 -18.17 -14.54 9.09
CA GLN A 38 -18.30 -16.00 9.03
C GLN A 38 -17.00 -16.75 9.35
N GLN A 39 -15.94 -16.04 9.69
CA GLN A 39 -14.66 -16.67 10.01
C GLN A 39 -14.71 -17.38 11.35
N GLU A 40 -14.10 -18.55 11.43
CA GLU A 40 -14.07 -19.35 12.67
C GLU A 40 -12.90 -18.98 13.57
N ASN A 41 -11.73 -18.72 13.00
CA ASN A 41 -10.52 -18.37 13.74
C ASN A 41 -9.80 -17.20 13.07
N PRO A 42 -10.38 -15.99 13.12
CA PRO A 42 -9.86 -14.84 12.39
C PRO A 42 -8.55 -14.34 12.98
N LEU A 43 -7.44 -14.62 12.33
CA LEU A 43 -6.09 -14.29 12.78
C LEU A 43 -5.38 -13.24 11.92
N TYR A 44 -5.73 -13.16 10.62
CA TYR A 44 -4.95 -12.37 9.69
C TYR A 44 -5.70 -11.12 9.26
N PRO A 45 -5.09 -9.93 9.42
CA PRO A 45 -5.79 -8.67 9.17
C PRO A 45 -6.18 -8.51 7.69
N VAL A 46 -7.28 -7.80 7.48
CA VAL A 46 -7.76 -7.38 6.17
C VAL A 46 -7.63 -5.88 6.08
N TYR A 47 -6.77 -5.40 5.20
CA TYR A 47 -6.61 -3.98 4.96
C TYR A 47 -7.54 -3.49 3.87
N SER A 48 -8.11 -2.32 4.07
CA SER A 48 -9.06 -1.72 3.14
C SER A 48 -8.67 -0.26 2.86
N SER A 49 -9.62 0.51 2.34
CA SER A 49 -9.41 1.93 2.08
C SER A 49 -9.52 2.82 3.32
N GLN A 50 -9.90 2.28 4.46
CA GLN A 50 -9.97 3.07 5.68
C GLN A 50 -8.59 3.39 6.23
N THR A 51 -8.46 4.53 6.93
CA THR A 51 -7.21 4.95 7.54
C THR A 51 -7.21 4.79 9.06
N SER A 52 -8.39 4.68 9.66
CA SER A 52 -8.53 4.38 11.08
C SER A 52 -8.17 2.93 11.35
N ASN A 53 -7.85 2.61 12.60
CA ASN A 53 -7.51 1.26 13.02
C ASN A 53 -6.42 0.62 12.15
N ASP A 54 -5.39 1.39 11.80
CA ASP A 54 -4.28 0.95 10.93
C ASP A 54 -4.76 0.39 9.58
N GLY A 55 -5.91 0.83 9.10
CA GLY A 55 -6.50 0.37 7.85
C GLY A 55 -7.19 -0.98 7.93
N ILE A 56 -7.27 -1.58 9.09
CA ILE A 56 -7.84 -2.91 9.28
C ILE A 56 -9.35 -2.84 9.36
N MET A 57 -10.04 -3.56 8.48
CA MET A 57 -11.50 -3.67 8.52
C MET A 57 -11.98 -4.95 9.22
N GLY A 58 -11.11 -5.91 9.43
CA GLY A 58 -11.44 -7.18 10.05
C GLY A 58 -10.31 -8.17 9.88
N TYR A 59 -10.61 -9.45 10.11
CA TYR A 59 -9.63 -10.52 10.07
C TYR A 59 -10.21 -11.73 9.38
N LEU A 60 -9.34 -12.52 8.73
CA LEU A 60 -9.71 -13.80 8.12
C LEU A 60 -8.90 -14.93 8.72
N ASP A 61 -9.39 -16.17 8.55
CA ASP A 61 -8.71 -17.38 9.01
C ASP A 61 -7.42 -17.66 8.21
N ASP A 62 -7.38 -17.16 6.99
CA ASP A 62 -6.30 -17.37 6.05
C ASP A 62 -5.68 -16.05 5.60
N PHE A 63 -4.57 -16.12 4.88
CA PHE A 63 -3.89 -14.95 4.37
C PHE A 63 -3.60 -15.09 2.88
N MET A 64 -3.57 -13.95 2.19
CA MET A 64 -3.28 -13.88 0.76
C MET A 64 -1.83 -13.48 0.50
N PHE A 65 -1.23 -12.72 1.41
CA PHE A 65 0.09 -12.14 1.23
C PHE A 65 0.95 -12.38 2.46
N GLU A 66 2.24 -12.58 2.22
CA GLU A 66 3.21 -12.74 3.31
C GLU A 66 4.50 -12.02 2.92
N GLY A 67 5.03 -11.21 3.83
CA GLY A 67 6.29 -10.51 3.67
C GLY A 67 6.14 -9.01 3.82
N GLU A 68 7.10 -8.27 3.28
CA GLU A 68 7.10 -6.82 3.32
C GLU A 68 6.44 -6.24 2.08
N TYR A 69 5.49 -5.34 2.30
CA TYR A 69 4.74 -4.67 1.25
C TYR A 69 4.53 -3.21 1.63
N ILE A 70 4.23 -2.41 0.63
CA ILE A 70 3.68 -1.08 0.82
C ILE A 70 2.25 -1.12 0.31
N SER A 71 1.30 -0.69 1.13
CA SER A 71 -0.10 -0.59 0.71
C SER A 71 -0.51 0.87 0.60
N TRP A 72 -1.45 1.14 -0.30
CA TRP A 72 -2.05 2.47 -0.40
C TRP A 72 -3.53 2.35 -0.68
N THR A 73 -4.27 3.36 -0.25
CA THR A 73 -5.69 3.44 -0.51
C THR A 73 -5.92 4.01 -1.91
N THR A 74 -6.74 3.34 -2.71
CA THR A 74 -6.96 3.74 -4.11
C THR A 74 -8.24 4.54 -4.31
N ASP A 75 -9.21 4.40 -3.40
CA ASP A 75 -10.53 5.01 -3.54
C ASP A 75 -10.92 5.78 -2.29
N GLY A 76 -11.90 6.66 -2.45
CA GLY A 76 -12.53 7.36 -1.35
C GLY A 76 -11.78 8.61 -0.90
N ALA A 77 -12.23 9.16 0.22
CA ALA A 77 -11.71 10.41 0.75
C ALA A 77 -10.25 10.30 1.23
N ASN A 78 -9.80 9.09 1.50
CA ASN A 78 -8.46 8.81 2.02
C ASN A 78 -7.51 8.26 0.93
N ALA A 79 -7.87 8.41 -0.34
CA ALA A 79 -7.06 7.92 -1.44
C ALA A 79 -5.64 8.48 -1.36
N GLY A 80 -4.66 7.63 -1.61
CA GLY A 80 -3.25 8.00 -1.56
C GLY A 80 -2.58 7.82 -0.20
N THR A 81 -3.30 7.40 0.83
CA THR A 81 -2.68 7.08 2.12
C THR A 81 -1.80 5.84 1.99
N VAL A 82 -0.58 5.94 2.48
CA VAL A 82 0.46 4.91 2.32
C VAL A 82 0.80 4.29 3.66
N PHE A 83 0.88 2.97 3.68
CA PHE A 83 1.27 2.19 4.86
C PHE A 83 2.40 1.22 4.53
N TYR A 84 3.29 1.02 5.48
CA TYR A 84 4.22 -0.09 5.45
C TYR A 84 3.55 -1.31 6.08
N ARG A 85 3.62 -2.46 5.41
CA ARG A 85 3.03 -3.71 5.89
C ARG A 85 4.10 -4.80 5.95
N ASN A 86 4.08 -5.60 7.00
CA ASN A 86 4.99 -6.71 7.13
C ASN A 86 4.28 -7.86 7.87
N GLY A 87 4.39 -9.06 7.33
CA GLY A 87 3.79 -10.26 7.90
C GLY A 87 2.78 -10.91 6.97
N LYS A 88 1.81 -11.59 7.56
CA LYS A 88 0.75 -12.30 6.84
C LYS A 88 -0.54 -11.50 6.92
N PHE A 89 -1.14 -11.21 5.77
CA PHE A 89 -2.29 -10.33 5.74
C PHE A 89 -3.13 -10.52 4.48
N ASN A 90 -4.27 -9.84 4.47
CA ASN A 90 -5.19 -9.77 3.35
C ASN A 90 -5.42 -8.32 2.95
N CYS A 91 -5.91 -8.12 1.74
CA CYS A 91 -6.14 -6.77 1.23
C CYS A 91 -7.35 -6.79 0.33
N THR A 92 -8.17 -5.74 0.39
CA THR A 92 -9.34 -5.61 -0.49
C THR A 92 -8.95 -5.09 -1.87
N ASN A 93 -9.92 -5.05 -2.77
CA ASN A 93 -9.71 -4.55 -4.13
C ASN A 93 -9.44 -3.03 -4.19
N VAL A 94 -9.76 -2.30 -3.12
CA VAL A 94 -9.49 -0.86 -3.03
C VAL A 94 -8.18 -0.57 -2.28
N CYS A 95 -7.40 -1.59 -2.03
CA CYS A 95 -6.09 -1.50 -1.41
C CYS A 95 -5.05 -1.92 -2.44
N GLY A 96 -4.23 -0.99 -2.88
CA GLY A 96 -3.12 -1.29 -3.76
C GLY A 96 -1.93 -1.81 -2.98
N LEU A 97 -1.13 -2.64 -3.61
CA LEU A 97 0.05 -3.25 -2.99
C LEU A 97 1.28 -3.09 -3.89
N LEU A 98 2.39 -2.74 -3.26
CA LEU A 98 3.69 -2.75 -3.89
C LEU A 98 4.58 -3.76 -3.18
N LYS A 99 5.14 -4.68 -3.94
CA LYS A 99 6.22 -5.54 -3.46
C LYS A 99 7.51 -5.10 -4.10
N LEU A 100 8.45 -4.61 -3.28
CA LEU A 100 9.70 -4.08 -3.80
C LEU A 100 10.59 -5.19 -4.30
N LYS A 101 11.35 -4.88 -5.34
CA LYS A 101 12.40 -5.74 -5.84
C LYS A 101 13.53 -5.80 -4.82
N LYS A 102 14.33 -6.88 -4.91
CA LYS A 102 15.48 -7.07 -4.04
C LYS A 102 16.41 -5.85 -4.13
N GLY A 103 16.91 -5.43 -2.98
CA GLY A 103 17.82 -4.30 -2.89
C GLY A 103 17.18 -2.99 -2.47
N PHE A 104 15.86 -2.94 -2.37
CA PHE A 104 15.14 -1.76 -1.91
C PHE A 104 14.56 -1.98 -0.53
N ASP A 105 14.71 -1.00 0.35
CA ASP A 105 14.15 -1.03 1.70
C ASP A 105 12.70 -0.59 1.65
N ALA A 106 11.78 -1.51 1.89
CA ALA A 106 10.35 -1.23 1.82
C ALA A 106 9.91 -0.17 2.83
N HIS A 107 10.48 -0.19 4.03
CA HIS A 107 10.12 0.80 5.04
C HIS A 107 10.55 2.21 4.61
N PHE A 108 11.77 2.34 4.12
CA PHE A 108 12.27 3.63 3.64
C PHE A 108 11.43 4.14 2.46
N VAL A 109 11.16 3.28 1.48
CA VAL A 109 10.37 3.68 0.32
C VAL A 109 8.95 4.07 0.72
N SER A 110 8.36 3.40 1.71
CA SER A 110 7.03 3.77 2.20
C SER A 110 7.02 5.18 2.79
N LEU A 111 8.07 5.57 3.50
CA LEU A 111 8.18 6.92 4.06
C LEU A 111 8.29 7.97 2.95
N VAL A 112 9.07 7.68 1.91
CA VAL A 112 9.22 8.58 0.77
C VAL A 112 7.90 8.73 0.01
N LEU A 113 7.20 7.63 -0.22
CA LEU A 113 5.90 7.66 -0.89
C LEU A 113 4.84 8.38 -0.07
N ALA A 114 4.81 8.17 1.23
CA ALA A 114 3.87 8.86 2.10
C ALA A 114 4.05 10.37 2.02
N GLU A 115 5.29 10.84 2.02
CA GLU A 115 5.58 12.26 1.88
C GLU A 115 5.18 12.78 0.49
N ALA A 116 5.49 12.04 -0.56
CA ALA A 116 5.15 12.43 -1.93
C ALA A 116 3.63 12.51 -2.12
N THR A 117 2.88 11.53 -1.62
CA THR A 117 1.42 11.54 -1.74
C THR A 117 0.80 12.69 -0.95
N ARG A 118 1.34 13.00 0.22
CA ARG A 118 0.87 14.13 1.01
C ARG A 118 1.04 15.45 0.25
N MET A 119 2.14 15.64 -0.43
CA MET A 119 2.38 16.84 -1.23
C MET A 119 1.41 16.93 -2.40
N TYR A 120 1.19 15.83 -3.12
CA TYR A 120 0.27 15.81 -4.25
C TYR A 120 -1.16 16.09 -3.84
N VAL A 121 -1.61 15.52 -2.73
CA VAL A 121 -2.96 15.76 -2.20
C VAL A 121 -3.12 17.24 -1.83
N SER A 122 -2.12 17.84 -1.19
CA SER A 122 -2.20 19.24 -0.78
C SER A 122 -2.24 20.21 -1.96
N THR A 123 -1.75 19.81 -3.13
CA THR A 123 -1.76 20.62 -4.34
C THR A 123 -2.93 20.28 -5.27
N ASN A 124 -3.87 19.45 -4.85
CA ASN A 124 -5.01 18.98 -5.64
C ASN A 124 -4.61 18.22 -6.92
N LEU A 125 -3.41 17.71 -6.96
CA LEU A 125 -2.98 16.83 -8.03
C LEU A 125 -3.34 15.40 -7.69
N GLY A 126 -4.04 14.72 -8.57
CA GLY A 126 -4.37 13.34 -8.38
C GLY A 126 -3.10 12.47 -8.39
N ILE A 127 -3.11 11.43 -7.58
CA ILE A 127 -2.05 10.44 -7.57
C ILE A 127 -2.55 9.20 -8.28
N VAL A 128 -1.83 8.81 -9.32
CA VAL A 128 -2.15 7.59 -10.07
C VAL A 128 -0.94 6.68 -10.00
N ILE A 129 -1.15 5.55 -9.35
CA ILE A 129 -0.11 4.55 -9.21
C ILE A 129 -0.53 3.29 -9.95
#